data_b0720acce68cf630de729495e9577c64
#
_entry.id   b0720acce68cf630de729495e9577c64
#
_cell.length_a   1.000
_cell.length_b   1.000
_cell.length_c   1.000
_cell.angle_alpha   90.00
_cell.angle_beta   90.00
_cell.angle_gamma   90.00
#
_symmetry.space_group_name_H-M   'P 1'
#
loop_
_entity.id
_entity.type
_entity.pdbx_description
1 polymer ?
#
loop_
_entity_poly.entity_id
_entity_poly.type
_entity_poly.pdbx_seq_one_letter_code
_entity_poly.pdbx_strand_id
1 'polypeptide(L)'
;MSVHLAYITPHDERPWTIARQQRQYENWIALAVLNQRLSSEAQKGGALVGAGMTIGASRHIQDQVNLSLRFKPGQWKAALNQATGVLNGALAGPPSQDEIDMQALRIATTLDQQVAGRPTATSPGLANGYVNDIDQGDVSAPETFYRDLFAAQRKTFTPALVQATVRRLLAPDPRLILYSTTPVEGGDAALTTALAEARKAIAIRERPVRAVSWDELKLPGTPATVAATRRIDDLGSSASPCRTASRSP
;
A
#
# COMPACT_ATOMS: atom_id res chain seq x y z
N MET A 1 3.49 -19.45 -9.53
CA MET A 1 4.06 -19.51 -8.17
C MET A 1 3.80 -18.18 -7.47
N SER A 2 3.27 -18.19 -6.24
CA SER A 2 3.13 -17.01 -5.39
C SER A 2 3.60 -17.34 -3.97
N VAL A 3 4.13 -16.33 -3.26
CA VAL A 3 4.60 -16.44 -1.88
C VAL A 3 3.83 -15.46 -1.03
N HIS A 4 3.38 -15.95 0.12
CA HIS A 4 2.65 -15.16 1.10
C HIS A 4 3.27 -15.34 2.49
N LEU A 5 3.32 -14.26 3.24
CA LEU A 5 3.69 -14.27 4.64
C LEU A 5 2.49 -13.79 5.44
N ALA A 6 1.90 -14.68 6.25
CA ALA A 6 0.66 -14.40 6.99
C ALA A 6 0.94 -14.27 8.49
N TYR A 7 0.57 -13.14 9.05
CA TYR A 7 0.54 -12.87 10.50
C TYR A 7 -0.89 -13.05 10.97
N ILE A 8 -1.14 -14.07 11.76
CA ILE A 8 -2.49 -14.53 12.11
C ILE A 8 -2.73 -14.31 13.60
N THR A 9 -3.89 -13.72 13.94
CA THR A 9 -4.39 -13.56 15.30
C THR A 9 -5.80 -14.12 15.43
N PRO A 10 -6.25 -14.51 16.62
CA PRO A 10 -7.65 -14.78 16.87
C PRO A 10 -8.52 -13.60 16.45
N HIS A 11 -9.72 -13.89 15.96
CA HIS A 11 -10.66 -12.84 15.56
C HIS A 11 -11.08 -11.99 16.75
N ASP A 12 -11.20 -10.68 16.53
CA ASP A 12 -11.68 -9.72 17.53
C ASP A 12 -13.22 -9.68 17.50
N GLU A 13 -13.85 -10.48 18.35
CA GLU A 13 -15.32 -10.59 18.44
C GLU A 13 -16.01 -9.38 19.11
N ARG A 14 -15.25 -8.39 19.59
CA ARG A 14 -15.84 -7.21 20.24
C ARG A 14 -16.71 -6.42 19.26
N PRO A 15 -17.81 -5.81 19.75
CA PRO A 15 -18.68 -5.00 18.90
C PRO A 15 -17.93 -3.89 18.18
N TRP A 16 -18.40 -3.50 16.99
CA TRP A 16 -17.87 -2.35 16.27
C TRP A 16 -18.18 -1.06 17.04
N THR A 17 -17.16 -0.26 17.30
CA THR A 17 -17.23 1.01 18.03
C THR A 17 -16.42 2.09 17.33
N ILE A 18 -16.64 3.35 17.67
CA ILE A 18 -15.81 4.46 17.18
C ILE A 18 -14.32 4.19 17.46
N ALA A 19 -13.97 3.70 18.65
CA ALA A 19 -12.58 3.39 18.99
C ALA A 19 -12.01 2.27 18.13
N ARG A 20 -12.83 1.27 17.73
CA ARG A 20 -12.41 0.22 16.81
C ARG A 20 -12.20 0.79 15.40
N GLN A 21 -13.10 1.65 14.92
CA GLN A 21 -12.94 2.35 13.64
C GLN A 21 -11.69 3.25 13.63
N GLN A 22 -11.41 3.95 14.72
CA GLN A 22 -10.19 4.76 14.85
C GLN A 22 -8.92 3.90 14.78
N ARG A 23 -8.92 2.73 15.41
CA ARG A 23 -7.83 1.76 15.31
C ARG A 23 -7.68 1.21 13.89
N GLN A 24 -8.77 1.06 13.15
CA GLN A 24 -8.73 0.68 11.75
C GLN A 24 -8.03 1.73 10.89
N TYR A 25 -8.23 3.01 11.18
CA TYR A 25 -7.51 4.09 10.48
C TYR A 25 -6.01 4.08 10.80
N GLU A 26 -5.62 3.78 12.04
CA GLU A 26 -4.21 3.56 12.39
C GLU A 26 -3.61 2.41 11.57
N ASN A 27 -4.35 1.30 11.43
CA ASN A 27 -3.95 0.16 10.61
C ASN A 27 -3.77 0.57 9.15
N TRP A 28 -4.72 1.34 8.58
CA TRP A 28 -4.63 1.79 7.18
C TRP A 28 -3.40 2.66 6.95
N ILE A 29 -3.11 3.61 7.84
CA ILE A 29 -1.90 4.45 7.73
C ILE A 29 -0.65 3.57 7.80
N ALA A 30 -0.56 2.67 8.78
CA ALA A 30 0.60 1.79 8.94
C ALA A 30 0.83 0.92 7.70
N LEU A 31 -0.24 0.31 7.15
CA LEU A 31 -0.16 -0.49 5.93
C LEU A 31 0.18 0.36 4.70
N ALA A 32 -0.37 1.56 4.59
CA ALA A 32 -0.08 2.44 3.46
C ALA A 32 1.39 2.84 3.41
N VAL A 33 2.00 3.14 4.57
CA VAL A 33 3.43 3.39 4.71
C VAL A 33 4.24 2.15 4.32
N LEU A 34 3.89 0.97 4.84
CA LEU A 34 4.58 -0.29 4.50
C LEU A 34 4.46 -0.60 3.00
N ASN A 35 3.29 -0.46 2.41
CA ASN A 35 3.05 -0.70 1.00
C ASN A 35 3.84 0.27 0.10
N GLN A 36 3.94 1.54 0.52
CA GLN A 36 4.76 2.51 -0.20
C GLN A 36 6.24 2.10 -0.18
N ARG A 37 6.77 1.69 0.97
CA ARG A 37 8.16 1.25 1.11
C ARG A 37 8.45 -0.04 0.32
N LEU A 38 7.53 -1.01 0.36
CA LEU A 38 7.62 -2.23 -0.44
C LEU A 38 7.61 -1.94 -1.94
N SER A 39 6.76 -1.01 -2.37
CA SER A 39 6.70 -0.57 -3.76
C SER A 39 7.99 0.14 -4.19
N SER A 40 8.50 1.05 -3.36
CA SER A 40 9.78 1.73 -3.61
C SER A 40 10.93 0.74 -3.72
N GLU A 41 10.96 -0.28 -2.85
CA GLU A 41 12.00 -1.31 -2.89
C GLU A 41 11.92 -2.15 -4.17
N ALA A 42 10.73 -2.56 -4.58
CA ALA A 42 10.53 -3.30 -5.82
C ALA A 42 10.99 -2.51 -7.06
N GLN A 43 10.81 -1.17 -7.04
CA GLN A 43 11.25 -0.29 -8.14
C GLN A 43 12.78 -0.16 -8.24
N LYS A 44 13.53 -0.39 -7.15
CA LYS A 44 15.01 -0.39 -7.19
C LYS A 44 15.57 -1.58 -7.97
N GLY A 45 14.73 -2.56 -8.29
CA GLY A 45 15.13 -3.79 -8.97
C GLY A 45 15.54 -4.89 -7.99
N GLY A 46 16.08 -5.99 -8.53
CA GLY A 46 16.41 -7.18 -7.74
C GLY A 46 15.47 -8.34 -8.04
N ALA A 47 15.28 -9.22 -7.05
CA ALA A 47 14.40 -10.39 -7.15
C ALA A 47 12.91 -10.03 -7.01
N LEU A 48 12.62 -9.01 -6.19
CA LEU A 48 11.28 -8.53 -5.92
C LEU A 48 10.76 -7.69 -7.09
N VAL A 49 9.64 -8.08 -7.68
CA VAL A 49 8.93 -7.35 -8.76
C VAL A 49 7.80 -6.51 -8.19
N GLY A 50 7.22 -6.93 -7.08
CA GLY A 50 6.19 -6.20 -6.36
C GLY A 50 5.81 -6.91 -5.08
N ALA A 51 5.34 -6.15 -4.12
CA ALA A 51 4.80 -6.67 -2.87
C ALA A 51 3.66 -5.79 -2.39
N GLY A 52 2.73 -6.38 -1.64
CA GLY A 52 1.64 -5.65 -1.02
C GLY A 52 1.19 -6.34 0.26
N MET A 53 0.83 -5.52 1.23
CA MET A 53 0.26 -5.98 2.50
C MET A 53 -1.22 -5.63 2.57
N THR A 54 -2.00 -6.56 3.07
CA THR A 54 -3.44 -6.41 3.31
C THR A 54 -3.80 -6.86 4.70
N ILE A 55 -4.86 -6.28 5.26
CA ILE A 55 -5.54 -6.76 6.46
C ILE A 55 -6.87 -7.36 6.05
N GLY A 56 -7.26 -8.45 6.68
CA GLY A 56 -8.57 -9.06 6.49
C GLY A 56 -8.94 -9.95 7.66
N ALA A 57 -10.22 -10.22 7.79
CA ALA A 57 -10.76 -11.24 8.67
C ALA A 57 -11.22 -12.45 7.84
N SER A 58 -11.15 -13.64 8.40
CA SER A 58 -11.64 -14.85 7.75
C SER A 58 -12.73 -15.48 8.61
N ARG A 59 -13.99 -15.35 8.13
CA ARG A 59 -15.16 -16.06 8.68
C ARG A 59 -15.32 -16.00 10.20
N HIS A 60 -15.01 -14.87 10.82
CA HIS A 60 -15.02 -14.69 12.29
C HIS A 60 -14.15 -15.70 13.07
N ILE A 61 -13.15 -16.31 12.41
CA ILE A 61 -12.24 -17.25 13.05
C ILE A 61 -10.92 -16.60 13.36
N GLN A 62 -10.42 -15.79 12.43
CA GLN A 62 -9.10 -15.18 12.55
C GLN A 62 -9.02 -13.83 11.83
N ASP A 63 -8.19 -12.95 12.38
CA ASP A 63 -7.73 -11.76 11.71
C ASP A 63 -6.32 -12.02 11.16
N GLN A 64 -6.01 -11.45 10.02
CA GLN A 64 -4.72 -11.70 9.37
C GLN A 64 -4.17 -10.46 8.70
N VAL A 65 -2.85 -10.31 8.78
CA VAL A 65 -2.08 -9.40 7.94
C VAL A 65 -1.28 -10.23 6.96
N ASN A 66 -1.53 -10.05 5.67
CA ASN A 66 -0.88 -10.82 4.61
C ASN A 66 0.08 -9.94 3.83
N LEU A 67 1.32 -10.38 3.69
CA LEU A 67 2.27 -9.90 2.68
C LEU A 67 2.23 -10.85 1.49
N SER A 68 1.91 -10.34 0.32
CA SER A 68 1.94 -11.08 -0.95
C SER A 68 3.10 -10.59 -1.80
N LEU A 69 3.86 -11.51 -2.39
CA LEU A 69 5.06 -11.21 -3.17
C LEU A 69 4.90 -11.62 -4.62
N ARG A 70 5.33 -10.74 -5.53
CA ARG A 70 5.60 -11.04 -6.94
C ARG A 70 7.11 -10.96 -7.16
N PHE A 71 7.68 -11.94 -7.85
CA PHE A 71 9.13 -12.09 -7.97
C PHE A 71 9.52 -12.66 -9.34
N LYS A 72 10.79 -12.52 -9.68
CA LYS A 72 11.36 -13.12 -10.89
C LYS A 72 11.38 -14.64 -10.78
N PRO A 73 11.19 -15.38 -11.90
CA PRO A 73 11.19 -16.85 -11.89
C PRO A 73 12.39 -17.41 -11.10
N GLY A 74 12.12 -18.38 -10.22
CA GLY A 74 13.13 -19.04 -9.39
C GLY A 74 13.69 -18.23 -8.22
N GLN A 75 13.39 -16.92 -8.10
CA GLN A 75 14.04 -16.04 -7.11
C GLN A 75 13.16 -15.75 -5.88
N TRP A 76 12.24 -16.63 -5.52
CA TRP A 76 11.30 -16.39 -4.43
C TRP A 76 11.97 -16.19 -3.05
N LYS A 77 13.05 -16.92 -2.75
CA LYS A 77 13.79 -16.76 -1.49
C LYS A 77 14.46 -15.39 -1.39
N ALA A 78 15.08 -14.95 -2.47
CA ALA A 78 15.72 -13.63 -2.53
C ALA A 78 14.68 -12.50 -2.45
N ALA A 79 13.53 -12.65 -3.11
CA ALA A 79 12.42 -11.69 -3.01
C ALA A 79 11.81 -11.65 -1.60
N LEU A 80 11.69 -12.82 -0.92
CA LEU A 80 11.24 -12.89 0.45
C LEU A 80 12.21 -12.13 1.38
N ASN A 81 13.53 -12.34 1.24
CA ASN A 81 14.54 -11.63 2.02
C ASN A 81 14.51 -10.12 1.75
N GLN A 82 14.31 -9.69 0.50
CA GLN A 82 14.22 -8.29 0.13
C GLN A 82 12.98 -7.63 0.78
N ALA A 83 11.82 -8.27 0.69
CA ALA A 83 10.59 -7.76 1.29
C ALA A 83 10.64 -7.75 2.84
N THR A 84 11.14 -8.80 3.45
CA THR A 84 11.30 -8.86 4.92
C THR A 84 12.34 -7.86 5.42
N GLY A 85 13.36 -7.55 4.64
CA GLY A 85 14.28 -6.45 4.92
C GLY A 85 13.57 -5.10 5.08
N VAL A 86 12.57 -4.82 4.24
CA VAL A 86 11.73 -3.61 4.36
C VAL A 86 10.92 -3.65 5.66
N LEU A 87 10.31 -4.80 6.01
CA LEU A 87 9.56 -4.94 7.27
C LEU A 87 10.47 -4.76 8.48
N ASN A 88 11.66 -5.35 8.47
CA ASN A 88 12.66 -5.19 9.53
C ASN A 88 13.09 -3.73 9.65
N GLY A 89 13.23 -3.00 8.55
CA GLY A 89 13.50 -1.57 8.55
C GLY A 89 12.41 -0.76 9.23
N ALA A 90 11.13 -1.10 8.97
CA ALA A 90 9.98 -0.45 9.60
C ALA A 90 9.86 -0.79 11.09
N LEU A 91 10.25 -2.01 11.50
CA LEU A 91 10.31 -2.40 12.91
C LEU A 91 11.45 -1.70 13.68
N ALA A 92 12.56 -1.42 12.99
CA ALA A 92 13.75 -0.81 13.58
C ALA A 92 13.64 0.70 13.81
N GLY A 93 12.72 1.40 13.11
CA GLY A 93 12.55 2.84 13.26
C GLY A 93 11.21 3.36 12.77
N PRO A 94 10.75 4.51 13.30
CA PRO A 94 9.50 5.11 12.89
C PRO A 94 9.57 5.66 11.44
N PRO A 95 8.43 5.79 10.78
CA PRO A 95 8.35 6.57 9.54
C PRO A 95 8.55 8.06 9.82
N SER A 96 8.85 8.85 8.80
CA SER A 96 8.82 10.30 8.92
C SER A 96 7.38 10.83 8.97
N GLN A 97 7.20 12.04 9.51
CA GLN A 97 5.88 12.67 9.50
C GLN A 97 5.40 12.92 8.06
N ASP A 98 6.30 13.29 7.15
CA ASP A 98 5.98 13.53 5.74
C ASP A 98 5.43 12.26 5.04
N GLU A 99 6.02 11.07 5.33
CA GLU A 99 5.48 9.79 4.83
C GLU A 99 4.05 9.57 5.32
N ILE A 100 3.80 9.84 6.62
CA ILE A 100 2.48 9.68 7.23
C ILE A 100 1.48 10.65 6.61
N ASP A 101 1.84 11.92 6.50
CA ASP A 101 0.96 12.98 5.99
C ASP A 101 0.57 12.73 4.53
N MET A 102 1.52 12.26 3.72
CA MET A 102 1.24 11.85 2.34
C MET A 102 0.24 10.69 2.27
N GLN A 103 0.39 9.67 3.12
CA GLN A 103 -0.56 8.55 3.13
C GLN A 103 -1.93 8.98 3.69
N ALA A 104 -1.95 9.81 4.73
CA ALA A 104 -3.17 10.36 5.28
C ALA A 104 -3.94 11.21 4.26
N LEU A 105 -3.24 12.00 3.44
CA LEU A 105 -3.85 12.73 2.34
C LEU A 105 -4.49 11.81 1.29
N ARG A 106 -3.79 10.74 0.91
CA ARG A 106 -4.33 9.74 -0.05
C ARG A 106 -5.60 9.07 0.47
N ILE A 107 -5.60 8.67 1.74
CA ILE A 107 -6.78 8.06 2.38
C ILE A 107 -7.92 9.07 2.45
N ALA A 108 -7.65 10.32 2.87
CA ALA A 108 -8.66 11.38 2.89
C ALA A 108 -9.30 11.59 1.51
N THR A 109 -8.48 11.67 0.46
CA THR A 109 -8.96 11.79 -0.93
C THR A 109 -9.85 10.60 -1.33
N THR A 110 -9.49 9.38 -0.92
CA THR A 110 -10.33 8.19 -1.19
C THR A 110 -11.68 8.29 -0.48
N LEU A 111 -11.69 8.72 0.79
CA LEU A 111 -12.93 8.90 1.54
C LEU A 111 -13.80 10.02 0.94
N ASP A 112 -13.21 11.13 0.50
CA ASP A 112 -13.93 12.18 -0.23
C ASP A 112 -14.55 11.68 -1.53
N GLN A 113 -13.82 10.84 -2.27
CA GLN A 113 -14.34 10.21 -3.50
C GLN A 113 -15.50 9.25 -3.21
N GLN A 114 -15.47 8.52 -2.10
CA GLN A 114 -16.59 7.67 -1.67
C GLN A 114 -17.84 8.49 -1.37
N VAL A 115 -17.69 9.61 -0.65
CA VAL A 115 -18.80 10.55 -0.40
C VAL A 115 -19.35 11.11 -1.72
N ALA A 116 -18.47 11.57 -2.61
CA ALA A 116 -18.88 12.12 -3.90
C ALA A 116 -19.53 11.07 -4.82
N GLY A 117 -19.11 9.81 -4.74
CA GLY A 117 -19.65 8.71 -5.53
C GLY A 117 -20.99 8.16 -5.03
N ARG A 118 -21.41 8.48 -3.81
CA ARG A 118 -22.64 7.93 -3.20
C ARG A 118 -23.90 8.17 -4.03
N PRO A 119 -24.16 9.35 -4.64
CA PRO A 119 -25.35 9.58 -5.44
C PRO A 119 -25.45 8.69 -6.70
N THR A 120 -24.32 8.19 -7.19
CA THR A 120 -24.24 7.32 -8.38
C THR A 120 -24.08 5.83 -8.05
N ALA A 121 -24.11 5.48 -6.76
CA ALA A 121 -23.99 4.11 -6.32
C ALA A 121 -25.20 3.28 -6.80
N THR A 122 -24.91 2.09 -7.35
CA THR A 122 -25.95 1.19 -7.84
C THR A 122 -26.60 0.42 -6.69
N SER A 123 -27.91 0.11 -6.80
CA SER A 123 -28.62 -0.68 -5.78
C SER A 123 -27.94 -2.04 -5.48
N PRO A 124 -27.48 -2.81 -6.48
CA PRO A 124 -26.72 -4.04 -6.20
C PRO A 124 -25.42 -3.80 -5.44
N GLY A 125 -24.70 -2.71 -5.76
CA GLY A 125 -23.47 -2.34 -5.05
C GLY A 125 -23.72 -2.03 -3.58
N LEU A 126 -24.79 -1.28 -3.30
CA LEU A 126 -25.20 -0.96 -1.93
C LEU A 126 -25.63 -2.19 -1.16
N ALA A 127 -26.46 -3.05 -1.78
CA ALA A 127 -26.90 -4.30 -1.15
C ALA A 127 -25.73 -5.21 -0.79
N ASN A 128 -24.77 -5.38 -1.71
CA ASN A 128 -23.57 -6.17 -1.43
C ASN A 128 -22.71 -5.55 -0.31
N GLY A 129 -22.63 -4.23 -0.24
CA GLY A 129 -21.94 -3.52 0.86
C GLY A 129 -22.59 -3.85 2.20
N TYR A 130 -23.91 -3.72 2.32
CA TYR A 130 -24.64 -4.04 3.56
C TYR A 130 -24.53 -5.52 3.96
N VAL A 131 -24.62 -6.42 2.98
CA VAL A 131 -24.42 -7.88 3.25
C VAL A 131 -23.03 -8.12 3.81
N ASN A 132 -22.01 -7.49 3.22
CA ASN A 132 -20.65 -7.64 3.71
C ASN A 132 -20.45 -7.03 5.11
N ASP A 133 -21.03 -5.86 5.39
CA ASP A 133 -20.96 -5.23 6.71
C ASP A 133 -21.61 -6.15 7.77
N ILE A 134 -22.79 -6.73 7.47
CA ILE A 134 -23.48 -7.67 8.36
C ILE A 134 -22.63 -8.94 8.56
N ASP A 135 -22.06 -9.49 7.48
CA ASP A 135 -21.22 -10.70 7.57
C ASP A 135 -19.95 -10.45 8.39
N GLN A 136 -19.41 -9.24 8.37
CA GLN A 136 -18.23 -8.86 9.17
C GLN A 136 -18.58 -8.39 10.59
N GLY A 137 -19.86 -8.25 10.93
CA GLY A 137 -20.30 -7.67 12.19
C GLY A 137 -20.01 -6.17 12.31
N ASP A 138 -19.82 -5.50 11.17
CA ASP A 138 -19.55 -4.08 11.10
C ASP A 138 -20.85 -3.27 11.19
N VAL A 139 -20.75 -2.03 11.65
CA VAL A 139 -21.86 -1.08 11.64
C VAL A 139 -21.79 -0.25 10.38
N SER A 140 -22.77 -0.43 9.50
CA SER A 140 -22.87 0.39 8.30
C SER A 140 -23.26 1.83 8.68
N ALA A 141 -22.40 2.77 8.34
CA ALA A 141 -22.62 4.20 8.56
C ALA A 141 -22.50 4.96 7.23
N PRO A 142 -23.06 6.18 7.12
CA PRO A 142 -22.88 7.02 5.94
C PRO A 142 -21.39 7.29 5.67
N GLU A 143 -20.99 7.38 4.42
CA GLU A 143 -19.62 7.66 3.98
C GLU A 143 -19.07 8.96 4.58
N THR A 144 -19.95 9.95 4.82
CA THR A 144 -19.63 11.21 5.50
C THR A 144 -19.14 10.98 6.93
N PHE A 145 -19.72 10.01 7.66
CA PHE A 145 -19.30 9.67 9.01
C PHE A 145 -17.85 9.18 9.02
N TYR A 146 -17.48 8.27 8.12
CA TYR A 146 -16.11 7.74 8.03
C TYR A 146 -15.11 8.83 7.65
N ARG A 147 -15.46 9.67 6.67
CA ARG A 147 -14.62 10.81 6.27
C ARG A 147 -14.39 11.78 7.43
N ASP A 148 -15.45 12.18 8.12
CA ASP A 148 -15.36 13.19 9.17
C ASP A 148 -14.62 12.66 10.41
N LEU A 149 -14.82 11.38 10.75
CA LEU A 149 -14.09 10.70 11.82
C LEU A 149 -12.60 10.60 11.49
N PHE A 150 -12.25 10.25 10.23
CA PHE A 150 -10.86 10.23 9.78
C PHE A 150 -10.23 11.62 9.82
N ALA A 151 -10.93 12.63 9.35
CA ALA A 151 -10.46 14.02 9.36
C ALA A 151 -10.17 14.52 10.78
N ALA A 152 -11.03 14.19 11.75
CA ALA A 152 -10.83 14.51 13.16
C ALA A 152 -9.58 13.81 13.74
N GLN A 153 -9.34 12.56 13.37
CA GLN A 153 -8.21 11.77 13.89
C GLN A 153 -6.88 12.09 13.17
N ARG A 154 -6.90 12.67 11.98
CA ARG A 154 -5.71 12.86 11.13
C ARG A 154 -4.52 13.47 11.87
N LYS A 155 -4.78 14.42 12.78
CA LYS A 155 -3.73 15.11 13.55
C LYS A 155 -3.06 14.24 14.62
N THR A 156 -3.62 13.08 14.92
CA THR A 156 -3.09 12.16 15.94
C THR A 156 -2.09 11.15 15.35
N PHE A 157 -1.98 11.04 14.02
CA PHE A 157 -1.06 10.12 13.37
C PHE A 157 0.39 10.63 13.49
N THR A 158 1.07 10.15 14.51
CA THR A 158 2.48 10.48 14.77
C THR A 158 3.41 9.32 14.38
N PRO A 159 4.70 9.58 14.14
CA PRO A 159 5.70 8.53 13.89
C PRO A 159 5.69 7.42 14.94
N ALA A 160 5.56 7.78 16.23
CA ALA A 160 5.53 6.83 17.32
C ALA A 160 4.27 5.94 17.29
N LEU A 161 3.09 6.52 17.02
CA LEU A 161 1.83 5.78 16.92
C LEU A 161 1.87 4.80 15.74
N VAL A 162 2.34 5.26 14.58
CA VAL A 162 2.42 4.41 13.38
C VAL A 162 3.42 3.28 13.60
N GLN A 163 4.58 3.55 14.22
CA GLN A 163 5.54 2.50 14.55
C GLN A 163 4.96 1.48 15.54
N ALA A 164 4.26 1.93 16.59
CA ALA A 164 3.61 1.04 17.53
C ALA A 164 2.56 0.16 16.84
N THR A 165 1.81 0.73 15.89
CA THR A 165 0.84 -0.01 15.07
C THR A 165 1.54 -1.06 14.19
N VAL A 166 2.62 -0.71 13.49
CA VAL A 166 3.42 -1.68 12.69
C VAL A 166 3.91 -2.82 13.58
N ARG A 167 4.47 -2.52 14.74
CA ARG A 167 4.94 -3.56 15.67
C ARG A 167 3.80 -4.48 16.11
N ARG A 168 2.62 -3.93 16.40
CA ARG A 168 1.45 -4.73 16.77
C ARG A 168 0.97 -5.63 15.63
N LEU A 169 0.90 -5.11 14.40
CA LEU A 169 0.44 -5.87 13.23
C LEU A 169 1.41 -7.00 12.85
N LEU A 170 2.70 -6.83 13.08
CA LEU A 170 3.74 -7.80 12.75
C LEU A 170 4.21 -8.61 13.98
N ALA A 171 3.57 -8.46 15.15
CA ALA A 171 3.94 -9.16 16.38
C ALA A 171 3.73 -10.69 16.31
N PRO A 172 2.65 -11.23 15.69
CA PRO A 172 2.46 -12.67 15.59
C PRO A 172 3.58 -13.32 14.78
N ASP A 173 3.90 -14.55 15.10
CA ASP A 173 4.82 -15.36 14.31
C ASP A 173 4.24 -15.60 12.91
N PRO A 174 4.93 -15.17 11.83
CA PRO A 174 4.41 -15.31 10.50
C PRO A 174 4.46 -16.76 10.01
N ARG A 175 3.47 -17.13 9.21
CA ARG A 175 3.44 -18.37 8.44
C ARG A 175 3.81 -18.08 6.99
N LEU A 176 4.79 -18.83 6.47
CA LEU A 176 5.17 -18.78 5.06
C LEU A 176 4.31 -19.78 4.28
N ILE A 177 3.61 -19.27 3.28
CA ILE A 177 2.76 -20.06 2.40
C ILE A 177 3.26 -19.88 0.98
N LEU A 178 3.51 -20.98 0.30
CA LEU A 178 3.96 -20.98 -1.08
C LEU A 178 3.00 -21.80 -1.94
N TYR A 179 2.38 -21.13 -2.91
CA TYR A 179 1.56 -21.81 -3.93
C TYR A 179 2.40 -22.03 -5.18
N SER A 180 2.55 -23.28 -5.59
CA SER A 180 3.28 -23.64 -6.79
C SER A 180 2.56 -24.74 -7.55
N THR A 181 2.62 -24.67 -8.89
CA THR A 181 2.12 -25.72 -9.79
C THR A 181 3.12 -26.86 -9.97
N THR A 182 4.36 -26.66 -9.52
CA THR A 182 5.44 -27.67 -9.57
C THR A 182 6.00 -27.89 -8.18
N PRO A 183 6.45 -29.10 -7.84
CA PRO A 183 7.12 -29.35 -6.57
C PRO A 183 8.30 -28.40 -6.33
N VAL A 184 8.44 -27.95 -5.11
CA VAL A 184 9.59 -27.12 -4.69
C VAL A 184 10.65 -28.01 -4.11
N GLU A 185 11.87 -27.89 -4.60
CA GLU A 185 13.00 -28.64 -4.08
C GLU A 185 13.20 -28.39 -2.58
N GLY A 186 13.31 -29.46 -1.79
CA GLY A 186 13.43 -29.41 -0.34
C GLY A 186 12.10 -29.22 0.41
N GLY A 187 10.95 -29.08 -0.27
CA GLY A 187 9.62 -29.06 0.33
C GLY A 187 9.50 -28.15 1.56
N ASP A 188 8.83 -28.64 2.63
CA ASP A 188 8.59 -27.87 3.86
C ASP A 188 9.90 -27.45 4.59
N ALA A 189 10.95 -28.26 4.49
CA ALA A 189 12.24 -27.91 5.09
C ALA A 189 12.84 -26.66 4.42
N ALA A 190 12.72 -26.55 3.09
CA ALA A 190 13.18 -25.36 2.37
C ALA A 190 12.37 -24.11 2.75
N LEU A 191 11.05 -24.23 3.01
CA LEU A 191 10.21 -23.13 3.47
C LEU A 191 10.60 -22.69 4.89
N THR A 192 10.80 -23.65 5.79
CA THR A 192 11.23 -23.37 7.18
C THR A 192 12.56 -22.64 7.20
N THR A 193 13.53 -23.11 6.42
CA THR A 193 14.86 -22.49 6.31
C THR A 193 14.73 -21.07 5.74
N ALA A 194 13.99 -20.90 4.65
CA ALA A 194 13.81 -19.60 4.02
C ALA A 194 13.12 -18.59 4.96
N LEU A 195 12.14 -19.02 5.76
CA LEU A 195 11.52 -18.15 6.76
C LEU A 195 12.51 -17.74 7.86
N ALA A 196 13.33 -18.68 8.33
CA ALA A 196 14.36 -18.40 9.34
C ALA A 196 15.43 -17.40 8.82
N GLU A 197 15.82 -17.54 7.56
CA GLU A 197 16.74 -16.59 6.89
C GLU A 197 16.08 -15.22 6.69
N ALA A 198 14.83 -15.19 6.22
CA ALA A 198 14.09 -13.96 6.00
C ALA A 198 13.92 -13.13 7.28
N ARG A 199 13.70 -13.79 8.44
CA ARG A 199 13.64 -13.11 9.74
C ARG A 199 14.95 -12.38 10.09
N LYS A 200 16.10 -12.85 9.57
CA LYS A 200 17.41 -12.26 9.78
C LYS A 200 17.81 -11.27 8.68
N ALA A 201 16.91 -11.02 7.70
CA ALA A 201 17.19 -10.11 6.61
C ALA A 201 17.61 -8.74 7.13
N ILE A 202 18.63 -8.15 6.49
CA ILE A 202 19.15 -6.83 6.85
C ILE A 202 18.04 -5.80 6.72
N ALA A 203 17.86 -4.98 7.75
CA ALA A 203 16.87 -3.93 7.78
C ALA A 203 17.13 -2.90 6.67
N ILE A 204 16.18 -2.79 5.73
CA ILE A 204 16.21 -1.79 4.67
C ILE A 204 15.48 -0.56 5.17
N ARG A 205 16.21 0.52 5.38
CA ARG A 205 15.65 1.82 5.81
C ARG A 205 15.46 2.70 4.59
N GLU A 206 14.31 3.36 4.52
CA GLU A 206 14.13 4.44 3.54
C GLU A 206 15.09 5.57 3.85
N ARG A 207 15.71 6.11 2.81
CA ARG A 207 16.46 7.37 2.94
C ARG A 207 15.47 8.51 2.99
N PRO A 208 15.68 9.51 3.85
CA PRO A 208 14.87 10.72 3.81
C PRO A 208 14.85 11.26 2.38
N VAL A 209 13.67 11.39 1.81
CA VAL A 209 13.53 12.06 0.50
C VAL A 209 13.87 13.53 0.74
N ARG A 210 14.90 14.05 0.04
CA ARG A 210 15.17 15.47 0.07
C ARG A 210 13.95 16.19 -0.50
N ALA A 211 13.38 17.10 0.27
CA ALA A 211 12.38 18.01 -0.24
C ALA A 211 13.00 18.82 -1.38
N VAL A 212 12.50 18.64 -2.60
CA VAL A 212 12.91 19.43 -3.76
C VAL A 212 11.99 20.65 -3.81
N SER A 213 12.57 21.85 -3.67
CA SER A 213 11.81 23.07 -3.90
C SER A 213 11.50 23.20 -5.40
N TRP A 214 10.33 23.72 -5.72
CA TRP A 214 9.98 24.08 -7.09
C TRP A 214 10.99 25.05 -7.72
N ASP A 215 11.67 25.89 -6.90
CA ASP A 215 12.71 26.82 -7.33
C ASP A 215 13.99 26.12 -7.80
N GLU A 216 14.20 24.84 -7.40
CA GLU A 216 15.33 24.02 -7.85
C GLU A 216 15.08 23.39 -9.23
N LEU A 217 13.83 23.38 -9.71
CA LEU A 217 13.51 22.91 -11.04
C LEU A 217 13.94 23.95 -12.06
N LYS A 218 14.95 23.59 -12.84
CA LYS A 218 15.27 24.40 -14.03
C LYS A 218 14.03 24.44 -14.89
N LEU A 219 13.45 25.61 -15.04
CA LEU A 219 12.36 25.81 -15.99
C LEU A 219 12.79 25.25 -17.35
N PRO A 220 11.94 24.49 -18.04
CA PRO A 220 12.22 24.12 -19.41
C PRO A 220 12.53 25.42 -20.17
N GLY A 221 13.59 25.39 -20.99
CA GLY A 221 14.04 26.56 -21.76
C GLY A 221 12.90 27.22 -22.53
N THR A 222 13.21 28.10 -23.45
CA THR A 222 12.24 28.85 -24.24
C THR A 222 11.07 27.93 -24.67
N PRO A 223 9.81 28.32 -24.40
CA PRO A 223 8.65 27.53 -24.79
C PRO A 223 8.72 27.17 -26.27
N ALA A 224 8.46 25.91 -26.59
CA ALA A 224 8.37 25.47 -27.97
C ALA A 224 7.23 26.23 -28.67
N THR A 225 7.49 26.73 -29.87
CA THR A 225 6.44 27.35 -30.69
C THR A 225 5.72 26.30 -31.51
N VAL A 226 4.40 26.40 -31.59
CA VAL A 226 3.60 25.56 -32.47
C VAL A 226 3.93 25.90 -33.90
N ALA A 227 4.55 24.98 -34.63
CA ALA A 227 4.99 25.19 -35.99
C ALA A 227 3.85 25.15 -37.02
N ALA A 228 2.85 24.32 -36.74
CA ALA A 228 1.64 24.20 -37.56
C ALA A 228 0.53 23.51 -36.73
N THR A 229 -0.73 23.79 -37.05
CA THR A 229 -1.86 23.06 -36.49
C THR A 229 -2.62 22.40 -37.64
N ARG A 230 -2.74 21.09 -37.60
CA ARG A 230 -3.55 20.33 -38.57
C ARG A 230 -4.76 19.76 -37.85
N ARG A 231 -5.94 20.06 -38.36
CA ARG A 231 -7.18 19.45 -37.90
C ARG A 231 -7.29 18.03 -38.48
N ILE A 232 -7.68 17.09 -37.63
CA ILE A 232 -7.97 15.71 -38.03
C ILE A 232 -9.48 15.53 -37.89
N ASP A 233 -10.19 15.76 -39.00
CA ASP A 233 -11.66 15.84 -38.99
C ASP A 233 -12.32 14.53 -38.56
N ASP A 234 -11.77 13.39 -38.96
CA ASP A 234 -12.28 12.04 -38.59
C ASP A 234 -12.18 11.73 -37.09
N LEU A 235 -11.34 12.45 -36.34
CA LEU A 235 -11.15 12.28 -34.89
C LEU A 235 -11.67 13.47 -34.08
N GLY A 236 -12.16 14.51 -34.72
CA GLY A 236 -12.56 15.76 -34.04
C GLY A 236 -11.44 16.42 -33.23
N SER A 237 -10.19 16.12 -33.52
CA SER A 237 -9.01 16.56 -32.79
C SER A 237 -8.03 17.36 -33.67
N SER A 238 -7.08 18.08 -33.05
CA SER A 238 -6.03 18.78 -33.78
C SER A 238 -4.64 18.26 -33.33
N ALA A 239 -3.76 18.07 -34.30
CA ALA A 239 -2.35 17.74 -34.04
C ALA A 239 -1.50 18.97 -34.31
N SER A 240 -0.62 19.28 -33.37
CA SER A 240 0.28 20.46 -33.46
C SER A 240 1.72 20.03 -33.21
N PRO A 241 2.54 19.87 -34.23
CA PRO A 241 3.96 19.64 -34.04
C PRO A 241 4.63 20.89 -33.45
N CYS A 242 5.35 20.70 -32.36
CA CYS A 242 6.14 21.75 -31.74
C CYS A 242 7.57 21.73 -32.34
N ARG A 243 8.11 22.93 -32.71
CA ARG A 243 9.55 23.08 -32.93
C ARG A 243 10.22 23.18 -31.59
N THR A 244 10.98 22.19 -31.20
CA THR A 244 11.97 22.31 -30.12
C THR A 244 13.14 23.14 -30.65
N ALA A 245 13.57 24.16 -29.89
CA ALA A 245 14.83 24.79 -30.17
C ALA A 245 15.93 23.70 -30.18
N SER A 246 16.60 23.49 -31.30
CA SER A 246 17.72 22.57 -31.39
C SER A 246 18.79 23.02 -30.40
N ARG A 247 19.15 22.17 -29.46
CA ARG A 247 20.40 22.30 -28.74
C ARG A 247 21.49 22.09 -29.78
N SER A 248 22.16 23.16 -30.17
CA SER A 248 23.47 23.05 -30.82
C SER A 248 24.44 22.37 -29.84
N PRO A 249 25.36 21.55 -30.34
CA PRO A 249 26.29 20.76 -29.53
C PRO A 249 27.24 21.66 -28.70
#